data_4ddae09231ddca2f49f1b55a35639818
#
_entry.id   4ddae09231ddca2f49f1b55a35639818
#
_cell.length_a   1.000
_cell.length_b   1.000
_cell.length_c   1.000
_cell.angle_alpha   90.00
_cell.angle_beta   90.00
_cell.angle_gamma   90.00
#
_symmetry.space_group_name_H-M   'P 1'
#
loop_
_entity.id
_entity.type
_entity.pdbx_description
1 polymer ?
#
loop_
_entity_poly.entity_id
_entity_poly.type
_entity_poly.pdbx_seq_one_letter_code
_entity_poly.pdbx_strand_id
1 'polypeptide(L)'
;MVLLGAKTMATFTANSDYEERDSDPIHLKPGDEIHVGPADRTWPGWVWARDGSGNDGYVPEEILKPLGDGRCVATEIFDPAVLTIRRGDRLESIRQIHGWHWCRNECGGEGWVAGYLLRPD
;
A
#
# COMPACT_ATOMS: atom_id res chain seq x y z
N MET A 1 -1.73 12.59 10.96
CA MET A 1 -1.47 11.23 10.46
C MET A 1 -0.23 11.24 9.59
N VAL A 2 0.69 10.32 9.84
CA VAL A 2 1.91 10.18 9.04
C VAL A 2 1.67 9.11 7.99
N LEU A 3 1.83 9.47 6.72
CA LEU A 3 1.74 8.50 5.64
C LEU A 3 3.05 7.73 5.50
N LEU A 4 2.93 6.44 5.28
CA LEU A 4 4.04 5.54 5.05
C LEU A 4 4.76 5.87 3.75
N GLY A 5 6.09 5.75 3.77
CA GLY A 5 6.93 5.89 2.58
C GLY A 5 7.54 7.26 2.40
N ALA A 6 8.38 7.38 1.40
CA ALA A 6 9.07 8.63 1.08
C ALA A 6 8.13 9.61 0.39
N LYS A 7 8.22 10.89 0.77
CA LYS A 7 7.43 11.95 0.15
C LYS A 7 7.90 12.17 -1.30
N THR A 8 6.98 12.14 -2.25
CA THR A 8 7.33 12.29 -3.67
C THR A 8 6.89 13.61 -4.29
N MET A 9 5.65 14.03 -4.09
CA MET A 9 5.11 15.30 -4.60
C MET A 9 5.31 15.48 -6.11
N ALA A 10 5.20 14.39 -6.86
CA ALA A 10 5.36 14.38 -8.32
C ALA A 10 4.04 14.10 -9.01
N THR A 11 3.89 14.60 -10.23
CA THR A 11 2.69 14.37 -11.05
C THR A 11 2.98 13.32 -12.11
N PHE A 12 2.03 12.40 -12.29
CA PHE A 12 2.13 11.31 -13.25
C PHE A 12 0.84 11.21 -14.07
N THR A 13 0.95 10.55 -15.21
CA THR A 13 -0.21 10.16 -16.00
C THR A 13 -0.33 8.64 -15.98
N ALA A 14 -1.53 8.12 -15.75
CA ALA A 14 -1.77 6.69 -15.79
C ALA A 14 -1.60 6.19 -17.22
N ASN A 15 -0.81 5.12 -17.40
CA ASN A 15 -0.55 4.55 -18.72
C ASN A 15 -1.45 3.36 -19.02
N SER A 16 -2.32 2.99 -18.09
CA SER A 16 -3.21 1.84 -18.23
C SER A 16 -4.38 1.98 -17.27
N ASP A 17 -5.46 1.25 -17.55
CA ASP A 17 -6.58 1.13 -16.63
C ASP A 17 -6.19 0.15 -15.51
N TYR A 18 -6.68 0.42 -14.31
CA TYR A 18 -6.61 -0.54 -13.20
C TYR A 18 -7.82 -0.35 -12.30
N GLU A 19 -8.50 -1.44 -11.99
CA GLU A 19 -9.69 -1.40 -11.16
C GLU A 19 -9.46 -2.19 -9.88
N GLU A 20 -9.83 -1.59 -8.75
CA GLU A 20 -9.76 -2.24 -7.44
C GLU A 20 -10.72 -3.41 -7.39
N ARG A 21 -10.22 -4.59 -6.96
CA ARG A 21 -11.03 -5.83 -6.89
C ARG A 21 -11.01 -6.49 -5.53
N ASP A 22 -10.16 -6.01 -4.63
CA ASP A 22 -10.05 -6.62 -3.32
C ASP A 22 -11.14 -6.09 -2.40
N SER A 23 -11.96 -6.99 -1.86
CA SER A 23 -13.11 -6.59 -1.06
C SER A 23 -12.86 -6.55 0.44
N ASP A 24 -11.82 -7.24 0.94
CA ASP A 24 -11.56 -7.33 2.38
C ASP A 24 -10.07 -7.14 2.70
N PRO A 25 -9.53 -5.95 2.40
CA PRO A 25 -8.12 -5.70 2.64
C PRO A 25 -7.80 -5.52 4.13
N ILE A 26 -6.58 -5.84 4.50
CA ILE A 26 -6.08 -5.68 5.84
C ILE A 26 -5.83 -4.20 6.17
N HIS A 27 -6.42 -3.69 7.26
CA HIS A 27 -6.17 -2.35 7.78
C HIS A 27 -5.43 -2.46 9.10
N LEU A 28 -4.44 -1.61 9.31
CA LEU A 28 -3.64 -1.64 10.53
C LEU A 28 -3.58 -0.28 11.20
N LYS A 29 -3.53 -0.32 12.53
CA LYS A 29 -3.27 0.83 13.40
C LYS A 29 -2.04 0.50 14.26
N PRO A 30 -1.32 1.50 14.77
CA PRO A 30 -0.23 1.24 15.71
C PRO A 30 -0.74 0.38 16.88
N GLY A 31 0.00 -0.67 17.20
CA GLY A 31 -0.35 -1.59 18.27
C GLY A 31 -1.13 -2.82 17.83
N ASP A 32 -1.61 -2.87 16.60
CA ASP A 32 -2.33 -4.07 16.10
C ASP A 32 -1.34 -5.23 15.96
N GLU A 33 -1.73 -6.41 16.48
CA GLU A 33 -0.93 -7.62 16.31
C GLU A 33 -1.42 -8.38 15.08
N ILE A 34 -0.47 -8.89 14.33
CA ILE A 34 -0.75 -9.66 13.12
C ILE A 34 0.13 -10.90 13.05
N HIS A 35 -0.32 -11.88 12.29
CA HIS A 35 0.47 -13.04 11.94
C HIS A 35 1.07 -12.82 10.55
N VAL A 36 2.37 -13.08 10.42
CA VAL A 36 3.11 -12.86 9.18
C VAL A 36 3.50 -14.20 8.58
N GLY A 37 3.18 -14.38 7.30
CA GLY A 37 3.60 -15.55 6.54
C GLY A 37 5.02 -15.40 5.99
N PRO A 38 5.44 -16.34 5.14
CA PRO A 38 6.76 -16.26 4.50
C PRO A 38 6.91 -14.98 3.67
N ALA A 39 8.13 -14.46 3.59
CA ALA A 39 8.42 -13.31 2.75
C ALA A 39 8.09 -13.63 1.30
N ASP A 40 7.44 -12.69 0.62
CA ASP A 40 7.10 -12.84 -0.79
C ASP A 40 8.28 -12.38 -1.64
N ARG A 41 8.72 -13.23 -2.56
CA ARG A 41 9.83 -12.91 -3.46
C ARG A 41 9.40 -12.09 -4.68
N THR A 42 8.10 -12.11 -4.99
CA THR A 42 7.54 -11.37 -6.11
C THR A 42 7.47 -9.87 -5.78
N TRP A 43 7.20 -9.54 -4.52
CA TRP A 43 7.03 -8.16 -4.07
C TRP A 43 8.01 -7.87 -2.93
N PRO A 44 9.30 -7.58 -3.22
CA PRO A 44 10.29 -7.30 -2.18
C PRO A 44 9.85 -6.17 -1.26
N GLY A 45 10.04 -6.35 0.04
CA GLY A 45 9.64 -5.38 1.05
C GLY A 45 8.21 -5.52 1.53
N TRP A 46 7.42 -6.39 0.91
CA TRP A 46 6.04 -6.69 1.31
C TRP A 46 5.96 -8.09 1.88
N VAL A 47 5.14 -8.26 2.91
CA VAL A 47 4.92 -9.58 3.51
C VAL A 47 3.42 -9.85 3.60
N TRP A 48 3.04 -11.11 3.43
CA TRP A 48 1.65 -11.52 3.60
C TRP A 48 1.35 -11.60 5.08
N ALA A 49 0.28 -10.93 5.51
CA ALA A 49 -0.09 -10.86 6.92
C ALA A 49 -1.58 -11.09 7.10
N ARG A 50 -1.96 -11.52 8.29
CA ARG A 50 -3.37 -11.70 8.68
C ARG A 50 -3.61 -11.03 10.02
N ASP A 51 -4.67 -10.25 10.13
CA ASP A 51 -5.05 -9.60 11.38
C ASP A 51 -5.91 -10.51 12.27
N GLY A 52 -6.27 -10.01 13.47
CA GLY A 52 -7.07 -10.78 14.41
C GLY A 52 -8.50 -11.03 13.97
N SER A 53 -8.99 -10.33 12.96
CA SER A 53 -10.34 -10.50 12.43
C SER A 53 -10.39 -11.45 11.25
N GLY A 54 -9.25 -11.96 10.81
CA GLY A 54 -9.17 -12.88 9.67
C GLY A 54 -8.98 -12.21 8.32
N ASN A 55 -8.82 -10.89 8.29
CA ASN A 55 -8.49 -10.18 7.06
C ASN A 55 -7.02 -10.37 6.74
N ASP A 56 -6.67 -10.55 5.48
CA ASP A 56 -5.28 -10.73 5.08
C ASP A 56 -4.92 -9.88 3.87
N GLY A 57 -3.62 -9.75 3.63
CA GLY A 57 -3.09 -8.98 2.53
C GLY A 57 -1.61 -8.69 2.69
N TYR A 58 -1.06 -8.01 1.70
CA TYR A 58 0.34 -7.57 1.75
C TYR A 58 0.49 -6.32 2.59
N VAL A 59 1.54 -6.29 3.40
CA VAL A 59 1.85 -5.16 4.29
C VAL A 59 3.34 -4.84 4.16
N PRO A 60 3.75 -3.56 4.13
CA PRO A 60 5.16 -3.21 4.10
C PRO A 60 5.86 -3.67 5.39
N GLU A 61 7.00 -4.34 5.26
CA GLU A 61 7.70 -4.87 6.43
C GLU A 61 8.24 -3.77 7.35
N GLU A 62 8.46 -2.55 6.84
CA GLU A 62 8.99 -1.45 7.64
C GLU A 62 8.07 -1.00 8.78
N ILE A 63 6.78 -1.29 8.68
CA ILE A 63 5.83 -0.90 9.75
C ILE A 63 5.60 -2.04 10.74
N LEU A 64 6.37 -3.12 10.64
CA LEU A 64 6.18 -4.29 11.47
C LEU A 64 7.35 -4.46 12.44
N LYS A 65 7.01 -4.66 13.72
CA LYS A 65 8.00 -4.99 14.75
C LYS A 65 7.78 -6.44 15.16
N PRO A 66 8.79 -7.31 14.98
CA PRO A 66 8.63 -8.73 15.33
C PRO A 66 8.39 -8.94 16.82
N LEU A 67 7.47 -9.86 17.15
CA LEU A 67 7.19 -10.30 18.51
C LEU A 67 7.65 -11.75 18.75
N GLY A 68 8.04 -12.48 17.70
CA GLY A 68 8.40 -13.88 17.76
C GLY A 68 7.25 -14.78 17.29
N ASP A 69 7.57 -16.03 16.93
CA ASP A 69 6.59 -17.04 16.51
C ASP A 69 5.72 -16.62 15.34
N GLY A 70 6.28 -15.85 14.39
CA GLY A 70 5.53 -15.37 13.23
C GLY A 70 4.54 -14.27 13.53
N ARG A 71 4.58 -13.67 14.72
CA ARG A 71 3.74 -12.54 15.10
C ARG A 71 4.53 -11.24 15.01
N CYS A 72 3.84 -10.18 14.60
CA CYS A 72 4.38 -8.84 14.57
C CYS A 72 3.35 -7.86 15.11
N VAL A 73 3.82 -6.67 15.49
CA VAL A 73 2.94 -5.57 15.87
C VAL A 73 3.15 -4.43 14.88
N ALA A 74 2.05 -3.82 14.43
CA ALA A 74 2.13 -2.66 13.54
C ALA A 74 2.59 -1.43 14.31
N THR A 75 3.49 -0.65 13.71
CA THR A 75 4.02 0.58 14.33
C THR A 75 3.42 1.84 13.73
N GLU A 76 2.72 1.72 12.60
CA GLU A 76 2.12 2.84 11.89
C GLU A 76 0.76 2.44 11.32
N ILE A 77 -0.01 3.44 10.89
CA ILE A 77 -1.27 3.21 10.18
C ILE A 77 -0.97 2.67 8.79
N PHE A 78 -1.69 1.63 8.38
CA PHE A 78 -1.66 1.14 7.01
C PHE A 78 -3.07 1.07 6.44
N ASP A 79 -3.30 1.82 5.35
CA ASP A 79 -4.52 1.78 4.57
C ASP A 79 -4.19 1.05 3.25
N PRO A 80 -4.80 -0.12 2.99
CA PRO A 80 -4.49 -0.90 1.80
C PRO A 80 -5.25 -0.46 0.55
N ALA A 81 -6.08 0.56 0.63
CA ALA A 81 -6.92 0.97 -0.48
C ALA A 81 -6.12 1.21 -1.76
N VAL A 82 -6.54 0.59 -2.85
CA VAL A 82 -5.95 0.77 -4.18
C VAL A 82 -6.84 1.72 -4.98
N LEU A 83 -6.23 2.68 -5.61
CA LEU A 83 -6.96 3.67 -6.40
C LEU A 83 -7.33 3.08 -7.77
N THR A 84 -8.61 3.15 -8.11
CA THR A 84 -9.06 2.81 -9.47
C THR A 84 -8.66 3.93 -10.41
N ILE A 85 -7.97 3.59 -11.48
CA ILE A 85 -7.45 4.54 -12.45
C ILE A 85 -7.87 4.15 -13.86
N ARG A 86 -7.90 5.14 -14.76
CA ARG A 86 -8.10 4.94 -16.19
C ARG A 86 -6.91 5.54 -16.93
N ARG A 87 -6.58 4.94 -18.04
CA ARG A 87 -5.50 5.44 -18.90
C ARG A 87 -5.72 6.91 -19.21
N GLY A 88 -4.69 7.72 -19.01
CA GLY A 88 -4.76 9.16 -19.24
C GLY A 88 -5.11 9.98 -18.00
N ASP A 89 -5.51 9.33 -16.90
CA ASP A 89 -5.77 10.05 -15.65
C ASP A 89 -4.50 10.71 -15.14
N ARG A 90 -4.63 11.95 -14.66
CA ARG A 90 -3.52 12.66 -14.01
C ARG A 90 -3.57 12.40 -12.52
N LEU A 91 -2.43 12.02 -11.96
CA LEU A 91 -2.31 11.61 -10.58
C LEU A 91 -1.16 12.35 -9.93
N GLU A 92 -1.36 12.80 -8.70
CA GLU A 92 -0.29 13.37 -7.88
C GLU A 92 0.19 12.29 -6.91
N SER A 93 1.49 11.95 -7.01
CA SER A 93 2.10 11.01 -6.08
C SER A 93 2.50 11.76 -4.80
N ILE A 94 1.97 11.33 -3.68
CA ILE A 94 2.22 11.95 -2.37
C ILE A 94 3.33 11.20 -1.63
N ARG A 95 3.30 9.88 -1.70
CA ARG A 95 4.25 9.00 -1.02
C ARG A 95 4.60 7.82 -1.93
N GLN A 96 5.80 7.30 -1.75
CA GLN A 96 6.24 6.11 -2.47
C GLN A 96 6.89 5.13 -1.50
N ILE A 97 6.56 3.85 -1.66
CA ILE A 97 7.20 2.76 -0.93
C ILE A 97 7.27 1.53 -1.83
N HIS A 98 8.48 0.95 -1.97
CA HIS A 98 8.71 -0.30 -2.72
C HIS A 98 8.05 -0.35 -4.10
N GLY A 99 8.11 0.76 -4.83
CA GLY A 99 7.54 0.83 -6.17
C GLY A 99 6.05 1.10 -6.23
N TRP A 100 5.40 1.32 -5.09
CA TRP A 100 4.00 1.73 -5.03
C TRP A 100 3.91 3.20 -4.62
N HIS A 101 2.95 3.92 -5.21
CA HIS A 101 2.73 5.33 -4.92
C HIS A 101 1.35 5.53 -4.31
N TRP A 102 1.30 6.26 -3.21
CA TRP A 102 0.01 6.76 -2.69
C TRP A 102 -0.32 8.00 -3.49
N CYS A 103 -1.36 7.89 -4.31
CA CYS A 103 -1.71 8.93 -5.28
C CYS A 103 -3.05 9.57 -4.95
N ARG A 104 -3.20 10.82 -5.41
CA ARG A 104 -4.48 11.54 -5.40
C ARG A 104 -4.86 11.84 -6.82
N ASN A 105 -6.12 11.55 -7.19
CA ASN A 105 -6.63 11.89 -8.52
C ASN A 105 -7.23 13.31 -8.52
N GLU A 106 -7.68 13.75 -9.68
CA GLU A 106 -8.23 15.09 -9.83
C GLU A 106 -9.58 15.30 -9.11
N CYS A 107 -10.27 14.20 -8.78
CA CYS A 107 -11.52 14.24 -8.03
C CYS A 107 -11.32 14.19 -6.52
N GLY A 108 -10.09 14.11 -6.05
CA GLY A 108 -9.76 14.04 -4.63
C GLY A 108 -9.70 12.62 -4.06
N GLY A 109 -9.92 11.59 -4.87
CA GLY A 109 -9.77 10.20 -4.45
C GLY A 109 -8.31 9.84 -4.25
N GLU A 110 -8.02 9.00 -3.25
CA GLU A 110 -6.64 8.61 -2.92
C GLU A 110 -6.53 7.10 -2.79
N GLY A 111 -5.35 6.59 -3.08
CA GLY A 111 -5.05 5.18 -2.93
C GLY A 111 -3.71 4.80 -3.54
N TRP A 112 -3.34 3.53 -3.39
CA TRP A 112 -2.09 3.01 -3.91
C TRP A 112 -2.19 2.73 -5.41
N VAL A 113 -1.13 3.07 -6.14
CA VAL A 113 -0.99 2.78 -7.56
C VAL A 113 0.41 2.22 -7.79
N ALA A 114 0.49 1.08 -8.48
CA ALA A 114 1.78 0.49 -8.81
C ALA A 114 2.56 1.41 -9.74
N GLY A 115 3.86 1.57 -9.48
CA GLY A 115 4.71 2.50 -10.25
C GLY A 115 4.75 2.22 -11.74
N TYR A 116 4.65 0.95 -12.15
CA TYR A 116 4.68 0.60 -13.58
C TYR A 116 3.43 1.08 -14.33
N LEU A 117 2.38 1.48 -13.61
CA LEU A 117 1.17 2.05 -14.20
C LEU A 117 1.26 3.57 -14.37
N LEU A 118 2.36 4.17 -13.93
CA LEU A 118 2.55 5.61 -13.91
C LEU A 118 3.63 6.05 -14.91
N ARG A 119 3.31 7.06 -15.70
CA ARG A 119 4.25 7.68 -16.61
C ARG A 119 4.53 9.10 -16.11
N PRO A 120 5.80 9.51 -15.94
CA PRO A 120 6.12 10.88 -15.53
C PRO A 120 5.58 11.90 -16.53
N ASP A 121 5.08 12.99 -16.01
CA ASP A 121 4.64 14.11 -16.83
C ASP A 121 5.81 15.00 -17.24
#